data_67adc18dbfbc883d8848e34e9578f7fb
#
_entry.id   67adc18dbfbc883d8848e34e9578f7fb
#
_cell.length_a   1.000
_cell.length_b   1.000
_cell.length_c   1.000
_cell.angle_alpha   90.00
_cell.angle_beta   90.00
_cell.angle_gamma   90.00
#
_symmetry.space_group_name_H-M   'P 1'
#
loop_
_entity.id
_entity.type
_entity.pdbx_description
1 polymer ?
#
loop_
_entity_poly.entity_id
_entity_poly.type
_entity_poly.pdbx_seq_one_letter_code
_entity_poly.pdbx_strand_id
1 'polypeptide(L)'
;MSDKYDVLKKEIVINAPVEKVYSALITPEQLIQWFPNIVTIEPKIGGRISFRFLKESTQEDKDHEIIGEIVSFIPNKELSYTWNFTTKPEYNKNTIVTWKLEQLDKDKTKLTLIHGGFTNADRLQYDDHNKGWSGHIKRLENLMDKNTNANEIVM
;
A
#
# COMPACT_ATOMS: atom_id res chain seq x y z
N MET A 1 -15.48 -9.89 21.39
CA MET A 1 -15.67 -10.08 19.94
C MET A 1 -14.99 -8.97 19.18
N SER A 2 -14.27 -9.33 18.15
CA SER A 2 -13.66 -8.31 17.30
C SER A 2 -14.71 -7.70 16.38
N ASP A 3 -14.55 -6.42 16.07
CA ASP A 3 -15.43 -5.74 15.13
C ASP A 3 -15.23 -6.27 13.72
N LYS A 4 -16.31 -6.38 12.98
CA LYS A 4 -16.29 -6.73 11.57
C LYS A 4 -15.38 -5.79 10.74
N TYR A 5 -15.30 -4.52 11.13
CA TYR A 5 -14.52 -3.50 10.44
C TYR A 5 -13.22 -3.15 11.15
N ASP A 6 -12.73 -4.04 12.03
CA ASP A 6 -11.52 -3.79 12.80
C ASP A 6 -10.26 -3.85 11.93
N VAL A 7 -10.17 -4.86 11.08
CA VAL A 7 -9.02 -5.09 10.23
C VAL A 7 -9.45 -5.37 8.80
N LEU A 8 -8.83 -4.65 7.87
CA LEU A 8 -8.97 -4.90 6.45
C LEU A 8 -7.78 -5.74 6.03
N LYS A 9 -8.00 -6.90 5.41
CA LYS A 9 -6.94 -7.80 5.02
C LYS A 9 -7.13 -8.26 3.58
N LYS A 10 -6.05 -8.23 2.80
CA LYS A 10 -6.03 -8.71 1.42
C LYS A 10 -4.77 -9.51 1.18
N GLU A 11 -4.88 -10.62 0.47
CA GLU A 11 -3.75 -11.45 0.09
C GLU A 11 -3.78 -11.68 -1.41
N ILE A 12 -2.61 -11.56 -2.05
CA ILE A 12 -2.46 -11.88 -3.46
C ILE A 12 -1.12 -12.56 -3.69
N VAL A 13 -1.02 -13.28 -4.79
CA VAL A 13 0.26 -13.83 -5.25
C VAL A 13 0.72 -12.98 -6.42
N ILE A 14 1.91 -12.41 -6.30
CA ILE A 14 2.51 -11.57 -7.33
C ILE A 14 3.61 -12.37 -8.03
N ASN A 15 3.61 -12.32 -9.36
CA ASN A 15 4.58 -13.03 -10.19
C ASN A 15 5.88 -12.24 -10.29
N ALA A 16 6.60 -12.14 -9.17
CA ALA A 16 7.89 -11.46 -9.09
C ALA A 16 8.61 -11.91 -7.84
N PRO A 17 9.96 -11.86 -7.84
CA PRO A 17 10.75 -12.16 -6.64
C PRO A 17 10.45 -11.16 -5.52
N VAL A 18 10.65 -11.60 -4.29
CA VAL A 18 10.33 -10.79 -3.11
C VAL A 18 11.08 -9.45 -3.09
N GLU A 19 12.30 -9.41 -3.59
CA GLU A 19 13.11 -8.18 -3.63
C GLU A 19 12.45 -7.13 -4.53
N LYS A 20 11.89 -7.56 -5.65
CA LYS A 20 11.22 -6.65 -6.57
C LYS A 20 9.91 -6.12 -5.99
N VAL A 21 9.16 -6.99 -5.34
CA VAL A 21 7.90 -6.59 -4.72
C VAL A 21 8.17 -5.61 -3.57
N TYR A 22 9.15 -5.91 -2.73
CA TYR A 22 9.49 -5.02 -1.62
C TYR A 22 9.97 -3.66 -2.13
N SER A 23 10.80 -3.66 -3.18
CA SER A 23 11.27 -2.42 -3.80
C SER A 23 10.11 -1.55 -4.29
N ALA A 24 9.06 -2.18 -4.84
CA ALA A 24 7.88 -1.44 -5.30
C ALA A 24 7.09 -0.80 -4.16
N LEU A 25 7.29 -1.27 -2.92
CA LEU A 25 6.61 -0.73 -1.75
C LEU A 25 7.36 0.44 -1.10
N ILE A 26 8.67 0.59 -1.38
CA ILE A 26 9.49 1.58 -0.68
C ILE A 26 10.20 2.57 -1.60
N THR A 27 10.25 2.33 -2.90
CA THR A 27 10.99 3.16 -3.85
C THR A 27 10.06 4.19 -4.48
N PRO A 28 10.32 5.50 -4.30
CA PRO A 28 9.41 6.53 -4.83
C PRO A 28 9.09 6.39 -6.31
N GLU A 29 10.10 6.12 -7.13
CA GLU A 29 9.92 5.99 -8.58
C GLU A 29 9.01 4.82 -8.97
N GLN A 30 8.93 3.80 -8.13
CA GLN A 30 8.04 2.66 -8.35
C GLN A 30 6.67 2.90 -7.72
N LEU A 31 6.64 3.50 -6.53
CA LEU A 31 5.37 3.78 -5.84
C LEU A 31 4.44 4.63 -6.68
N ILE A 32 4.95 5.65 -7.36
CA ILE A 32 4.09 6.52 -8.17
C ILE A 32 3.50 5.83 -9.39
N GLN A 33 3.97 4.65 -9.73
CA GLN A 33 3.44 3.90 -10.87
C GLN A 33 2.19 3.10 -10.53
N TRP A 34 1.95 2.83 -9.25
CA TRP A 34 0.79 2.01 -8.87
C TRP A 34 -0.02 2.59 -7.71
N PHE A 35 0.50 3.52 -6.97
CA PHE A 35 -0.10 3.96 -5.72
C PHE A 35 -0.40 5.47 -5.73
N PRO A 36 0.43 6.37 -5.15
CA PRO A 36 0.10 7.80 -5.14
C PRO A 36 0.67 8.53 -6.35
N ASN A 37 0.30 9.78 -6.51
CA ASN A 37 0.88 10.63 -7.55
C ASN A 37 2.21 11.23 -7.12
N ILE A 38 2.33 11.58 -5.84
CA ILE A 38 3.54 12.17 -5.27
C ILE A 38 3.85 11.43 -3.98
N VAL A 39 5.11 11.08 -3.78
CA VAL A 39 5.52 10.33 -2.61
C VAL A 39 6.81 10.86 -2.03
N THR A 40 6.88 10.90 -0.70
CA THR A 40 8.11 11.07 0.06
C THR A 40 8.17 9.92 1.04
N ILE A 41 9.29 9.23 1.09
CA ILE A 41 9.48 8.12 2.02
C ILE A 41 10.93 8.06 2.48
N GLU A 42 11.12 7.96 3.80
CA GLU A 42 12.43 7.70 4.40
C GLU A 42 12.45 6.23 4.81
N PRO A 43 13.16 5.36 4.08
CA PRO A 43 13.05 3.91 4.27
C PRO A 43 13.85 3.40 5.47
N LYS A 44 13.34 3.65 6.66
CA LYS A 44 13.93 3.22 7.93
C LYS A 44 12.90 3.30 9.04
N ILE A 45 13.14 2.60 10.16
CA ILE A 45 12.30 2.74 11.34
C ILE A 45 12.30 4.20 11.78
N GLY A 46 11.12 4.75 12.05
CA GLY A 46 10.96 6.15 12.42
C GLY A 46 10.95 7.10 11.23
N GLY A 47 11.16 6.58 10.01
CA GLY A 47 11.16 7.40 8.80
C GLY A 47 9.76 7.89 8.48
N ARG A 48 9.68 9.07 7.88
CA ARG A 48 8.39 9.67 7.53
C ARG A 48 7.94 9.22 6.16
N ILE A 49 6.62 9.10 6.00
CA ILE A 49 6.00 8.88 4.70
C ILE A 49 5.00 9.99 4.42
N SER A 50 4.86 10.34 3.14
CA SER A 50 3.83 11.24 2.67
C SER A 50 3.37 10.76 1.31
N PHE A 51 2.07 10.50 1.18
CA PHE A 51 1.45 10.09 -0.07
C PHE A 51 0.42 11.12 -0.48
N ARG A 52 0.53 11.66 -1.69
CA ARG A 52 -0.44 12.63 -2.21
C ARG A 52 -1.16 12.08 -3.42
N PHE A 53 -2.47 12.17 -3.38
CA PHE A 53 -3.36 11.75 -4.46
C PHE A 53 -4.00 13.00 -5.06
N LEU A 54 -3.67 13.29 -6.31
CA LEU A 54 -4.15 14.50 -6.96
C LEU A 54 -5.56 14.31 -7.51
N LYS A 55 -6.40 15.33 -7.38
CA LYS A 55 -7.80 15.27 -7.82
C LYS A 55 -7.94 14.91 -9.30
N GLU A 56 -6.98 15.31 -10.12
CA GLU A 56 -6.99 15.03 -11.56
C GLU A 56 -6.88 13.53 -11.86
N SER A 57 -6.34 12.77 -10.92
CA SER A 57 -6.11 11.32 -11.10
C SER A 57 -7.13 10.47 -10.37
N THR A 58 -7.98 11.03 -9.47
CA THR A 58 -8.83 10.25 -8.59
C THR A 58 -10.26 10.61 -8.80
N GLN A 59 -10.89 11.28 -9.37
CA GLN A 59 -12.32 11.65 -9.42
C GLN A 59 -12.82 12.26 -8.11
N GLU A 60 -11.89 12.62 -7.22
CA GLU A 60 -12.23 13.35 -6.01
C GLU A 60 -12.32 14.85 -6.31
N ASP A 61 -12.95 15.60 -5.41
CA ASP A 61 -13.14 17.03 -5.60
C ASP A 61 -11.94 17.87 -5.15
N LYS A 62 -10.95 17.25 -4.52
CA LYS A 62 -9.73 17.91 -4.07
C LYS A 62 -8.60 16.90 -3.94
N ASP A 63 -7.38 17.41 -3.81
CA ASP A 63 -6.21 16.58 -3.54
C ASP A 63 -6.32 15.99 -2.13
N HIS A 64 -5.77 14.79 -1.94
CA HIS A 64 -5.69 14.17 -0.63
C HIS A 64 -4.26 13.88 -0.26
N GLU A 65 -3.98 13.96 1.03
CA GLU A 65 -2.66 13.68 1.57
C GLU A 65 -2.77 12.74 2.76
N ILE A 66 -1.87 11.77 2.79
CA ILE A 66 -1.73 10.85 3.91
C ILE A 66 -0.30 10.96 4.41
N ILE A 67 -0.13 11.14 5.70
CA ILE A 67 1.18 11.15 6.34
C ILE A 67 1.28 10.01 7.33
N GLY A 68 2.50 9.59 7.60
CA GLY A 68 2.73 8.55 8.59
C GLY A 68 4.19 8.39 8.92
N GLU A 69 4.46 7.39 9.74
CA GLU A 69 5.79 7.05 10.21
C GLU A 69 5.99 5.56 10.11
N ILE A 70 7.15 5.13 9.64
CA ILE A 70 7.48 3.71 9.51
C ILE A 70 7.71 3.13 10.90
N VAL A 71 6.96 2.09 11.25
CA VAL A 71 7.03 1.44 12.56
C VAL A 71 7.61 0.04 12.48
N SER A 72 7.70 -0.54 11.28
CA SER A 72 8.39 -1.82 11.06
C SER A 72 9.05 -1.77 9.68
N PHE A 73 10.31 -2.16 9.61
CA PHE A 73 11.08 -2.15 8.37
C PHE A 73 12.02 -3.35 8.37
N ILE A 74 11.56 -4.44 7.77
CA ILE A 74 12.34 -5.68 7.65
C ILE A 74 12.47 -5.99 6.16
N PRO A 75 13.63 -5.71 5.55
CA PRO A 75 13.78 -5.86 4.10
C PRO A 75 13.30 -7.21 3.58
N ASN A 76 12.49 -7.17 2.54
CA ASN A 76 11.92 -8.32 1.86
C ASN A 76 10.94 -9.14 2.69
N LYS A 77 10.54 -8.66 3.87
CA LYS A 77 9.63 -9.40 4.74
C LYS A 77 8.46 -8.56 5.25
N GLU A 78 8.72 -7.35 5.72
CA GLU A 78 7.66 -6.57 6.33
C GLU A 78 7.92 -5.08 6.25
N LEU A 79 6.86 -4.33 6.00
CA LEU A 79 6.85 -2.88 6.03
C LEU A 79 5.55 -2.44 6.69
N SER A 80 5.65 -1.64 7.74
CA SER A 80 4.46 -1.15 8.43
C SER A 80 4.63 0.34 8.72
N TYR A 81 3.54 1.09 8.55
CA TYR A 81 3.56 2.53 8.83
C TYR A 81 2.20 3.00 9.29
N THR A 82 2.22 4.10 10.05
CA THR A 82 0.97 4.75 10.43
C THR A 82 0.37 5.46 9.22
N TRP A 83 -0.94 5.67 9.25
CA TRP A 83 -1.71 6.13 8.10
C TRP A 83 -2.71 7.15 8.59
N ASN A 84 -2.51 8.41 8.23
CA ASN A 84 -3.36 9.49 8.70
C ASN A 84 -3.72 10.43 7.55
N PHE A 85 -5.02 10.53 7.26
CA PHE A 85 -5.52 11.48 6.27
C PHE A 85 -5.50 12.89 6.87
N THR A 86 -4.71 13.79 6.28
CA THR A 86 -4.65 15.18 6.72
C THR A 86 -5.72 16.04 6.07
N THR A 87 -6.33 15.56 5.00
CA THR A 87 -7.25 16.34 4.17
C THR A 87 -8.71 15.91 4.29
N LYS A 88 -8.99 14.85 5.04
CA LYS A 88 -10.35 14.39 5.31
C LYS A 88 -10.60 14.42 6.81
N PRO A 89 -11.19 15.51 7.32
CA PRO A 89 -11.45 15.61 8.78
C PRO A 89 -12.29 14.46 9.32
N GLU A 90 -13.17 13.89 8.50
CA GLU A 90 -13.98 12.75 8.89
C GLU A 90 -13.16 11.48 9.07
N TYR A 91 -11.92 11.45 8.56
CA TYR A 91 -11.01 10.32 8.70
C TYR A 91 -9.82 10.73 9.59
N ASN A 92 -10.10 11.28 10.75
CA ASN A 92 -9.06 11.83 11.64
C ASN A 92 -8.42 10.77 12.55
N LYS A 93 -8.69 9.50 12.31
CA LYS A 93 -8.15 8.41 13.10
C LYS A 93 -6.82 7.93 12.54
N ASN A 94 -5.84 7.72 13.41
CA ASN A 94 -4.59 7.06 13.01
C ASN A 94 -4.84 5.57 12.88
N THR A 95 -4.59 5.04 11.69
CA THR A 95 -4.64 3.62 11.43
C THR A 95 -3.24 3.13 11.07
N ILE A 96 -3.06 1.83 10.93
CA ILE A 96 -1.75 1.26 10.61
C ILE A 96 -1.89 0.34 9.42
N VAL A 97 -1.00 0.55 8.44
CA VAL A 97 -0.89 -0.30 7.25
C VAL A 97 0.33 -1.20 7.42
N THR A 98 0.15 -2.49 7.21
CA THR A 98 1.23 -3.46 7.26
C THR A 98 1.25 -4.28 5.99
N TRP A 99 2.41 -4.35 5.37
CA TRP A 99 2.68 -5.22 4.21
C TRP A 99 3.56 -6.36 4.67
N LYS A 100 3.13 -7.59 4.41
CA LYS A 100 3.93 -8.79 4.71
C LYS A 100 4.20 -9.53 3.42
N LEU A 101 5.43 -9.98 3.27
CA LEU A 101 5.88 -10.65 2.05
C LEU A 101 6.44 -12.03 2.41
N GLU A 102 6.04 -13.02 1.62
CA GLU A 102 6.54 -14.39 1.75
C GLU A 102 6.91 -14.89 0.37
N GLN A 103 8.18 -15.24 0.17
CA GLN A 103 8.60 -15.78 -1.11
C GLN A 103 8.12 -17.23 -1.23
N LEU A 104 7.33 -17.49 -2.27
CA LEU A 104 6.77 -18.83 -2.51
C LEU A 104 7.68 -19.68 -3.39
N ASP A 105 8.30 -19.05 -4.40
CA ASP A 105 9.38 -19.63 -5.19
C ASP A 105 10.21 -18.46 -5.74
N LYS A 106 11.17 -18.74 -6.61
CA LYS A 106 12.09 -17.69 -7.07
C LYS A 106 11.42 -16.52 -7.78
N ASP A 107 10.24 -16.74 -8.36
CA ASP A 107 9.53 -15.73 -9.13
C ASP A 107 8.12 -15.46 -8.63
N LYS A 108 7.80 -15.87 -7.41
CA LYS A 108 6.47 -15.65 -6.84
C LYS A 108 6.55 -15.25 -5.40
N THR A 109 5.78 -14.21 -5.06
CA THR A 109 5.70 -13.66 -3.72
C THR A 109 4.23 -13.59 -3.29
N LYS A 110 3.95 -14.06 -2.09
CA LYS A 110 2.65 -13.83 -1.47
C LYS A 110 2.74 -12.49 -0.74
N LEU A 111 1.88 -11.57 -1.14
CA LEU A 111 1.80 -10.24 -0.53
C LEU A 111 0.53 -10.13 0.29
N THR A 112 0.66 -9.77 1.55
CA THR A 112 -0.47 -9.57 2.45
C THR A 112 -0.51 -8.12 2.89
N LEU A 113 -1.66 -7.48 2.70
CA LEU A 113 -1.94 -6.15 3.22
C LEU A 113 -2.84 -6.29 4.44
N ILE A 114 -2.45 -5.63 5.52
CA ILE A 114 -3.27 -5.54 6.73
C ILE A 114 -3.40 -4.06 7.07
N HIS A 115 -4.63 -3.55 7.10
CA HIS A 115 -4.89 -2.16 7.46
C HIS A 115 -5.81 -2.18 8.66
N GLY A 116 -5.27 -1.90 9.83
CA GLY A 116 -5.97 -2.02 11.10
C GLY A 116 -6.20 -0.70 11.79
N GLY A 117 -7.03 -0.73 12.85
CA GLY A 117 -7.36 0.44 13.62
C GLY A 117 -8.78 0.96 13.37
N PHE A 118 -9.55 0.27 12.54
CA PHE A 118 -10.96 0.64 12.32
C PHE A 118 -11.85 0.01 13.39
N THR A 119 -12.99 0.68 13.64
CA THR A 119 -14.05 0.13 14.49
C THR A 119 -15.35 0.14 13.68
N ASN A 120 -16.43 -0.39 14.24
CA ASN A 120 -17.73 -0.34 13.58
C ASN A 120 -18.18 1.09 13.29
N ALA A 121 -17.75 2.05 14.11
CA ALA A 121 -18.04 3.47 13.89
C ALA A 121 -17.33 4.02 12.64
N ASP A 122 -16.29 3.34 12.15
CA ASP A 122 -15.49 3.76 11.01
C ASP A 122 -15.89 3.05 9.71
N ARG A 123 -17.12 2.58 9.64
CA ARG A 123 -17.57 1.78 8.50
C ARG A 123 -17.34 2.44 7.14
N LEU A 124 -17.67 3.72 7.02
CA LEU A 124 -17.49 4.42 5.75
C LEU A 124 -16.02 4.51 5.37
N GLN A 125 -15.16 4.82 6.34
CA GLN A 125 -13.73 4.88 6.12
C GLN A 125 -13.18 3.51 5.72
N TYR A 126 -13.62 2.45 6.41
CA TYR A 126 -13.24 1.08 6.07
C TYR A 126 -13.64 0.73 4.63
N ASP A 127 -14.90 0.99 4.26
CA ASP A 127 -15.40 0.64 2.93
C ASP A 127 -14.64 1.40 1.84
N ASP A 128 -14.35 2.68 2.05
CA ASP A 128 -13.58 3.48 1.09
C ASP A 128 -12.17 2.94 0.92
N HIS A 129 -11.52 2.57 2.02
CA HIS A 129 -10.18 1.99 1.95
C HIS A 129 -10.19 0.62 1.31
N ASN A 130 -11.22 -0.17 1.56
CA ASN A 130 -11.34 -1.49 0.93
C ASN A 130 -11.39 -1.36 -0.59
N LYS A 131 -12.17 -0.43 -1.11
CA LYS A 131 -12.24 -0.17 -2.55
C LYS A 131 -10.92 0.38 -3.09
N GLY A 132 -10.34 1.34 -2.37
CA GLY A 132 -9.08 1.96 -2.77
C GLY A 132 -7.94 0.96 -2.86
N TRP A 133 -7.79 0.14 -1.84
CA TRP A 133 -6.74 -0.88 -1.82
C TRP A 133 -6.91 -1.90 -2.93
N SER A 134 -8.14 -2.31 -3.24
CA SER A 134 -8.38 -3.24 -4.36
C SER A 134 -7.85 -2.68 -5.67
N GLY A 135 -8.09 -1.40 -5.92
CA GLY A 135 -7.60 -0.74 -7.11
C GLY A 135 -6.08 -0.60 -7.15
N HIS A 136 -5.49 -0.18 -6.02
CA HIS A 136 -4.04 -0.01 -5.94
C HIS A 136 -3.31 -1.34 -6.11
N ILE A 137 -3.78 -2.38 -5.41
CA ILE A 137 -3.17 -3.71 -5.49
C ILE A 137 -3.27 -4.27 -6.90
N LYS A 138 -4.38 -4.03 -7.59
CA LYS A 138 -4.52 -4.46 -8.97
C LYS A 138 -3.49 -3.78 -9.88
N ARG A 139 -3.25 -2.49 -9.66
CA ARG A 139 -2.23 -1.77 -10.42
C ARG A 139 -0.83 -2.30 -10.12
N LEU A 140 -0.53 -2.63 -8.86
CA LEU A 140 0.74 -3.23 -8.48
C LEU A 140 0.92 -4.58 -9.18
N GLU A 141 -0.10 -5.41 -9.14
CA GLU A 141 -0.08 -6.72 -9.80
C GLU A 141 0.21 -6.57 -11.29
N ASN A 142 -0.49 -5.65 -11.95
CA ASN A 142 -0.29 -5.38 -13.38
C ASN A 142 1.11 -4.85 -13.67
N LEU A 143 1.65 -4.01 -12.81
CA LEU A 143 3.00 -3.46 -12.97
C LEU A 143 4.04 -4.59 -12.91
N MET A 144 3.90 -5.51 -11.97
CA MET A 144 4.83 -6.62 -11.84
C MET A 144 4.73 -7.59 -13.00
N ASP A 145 3.51 -7.90 -13.45
CA ASP A 145 3.30 -8.76 -14.62
C ASP A 145 3.89 -8.15 -15.88
N LYS A 146 3.70 -6.84 -16.08
CA LYS A 146 4.24 -6.13 -17.24
C LYS A 146 5.76 -6.19 -17.26
N ASN A 147 6.41 -5.99 -16.11
CA ASN A 147 7.86 -6.02 -16.01
C ASN A 147 8.39 -7.43 -16.29
N THR A 148 7.71 -8.45 -15.81
CA THR A 148 8.07 -9.84 -16.07
C THR A 148 7.96 -10.16 -17.55
N ASN A 149 6.85 -9.78 -18.19
CA ASN A 149 6.65 -10.01 -19.62
C ASN A 149 7.67 -9.26 -20.46
N ALA A 150 8.01 -8.04 -20.09
CA ALA A 150 9.03 -7.27 -20.79
C ALA A 150 10.39 -7.96 -20.74
N ASN A 151 10.74 -8.53 -19.58
CA ASN A 151 11.99 -9.26 -19.43
C ASN A 151 12.02 -10.53 -20.29
N GLU A 152 10.90 -11.20 -20.43
CA GLU A 152 10.77 -12.38 -21.27
C GLU A 152 10.96 -12.03 -22.75
N ILE A 153 10.41 -10.90 -23.18
CA ILE A 153 10.46 -10.48 -24.57
C ILE A 153 11.87 -10.07 -24.99
N VAL A 154 12.68 -9.59 -24.06
CA VAL A 154 14.01 -9.07 -24.35
C VAL A 154 15.06 -10.17 -24.58
N MET A 155 14.72 -11.40 -24.41
CA MET A 155 15.67 -12.50 -24.66
C MET A 155 16.14 -12.58 -26.11
#